data_608d2473bd13a0b1a162663326b8379d
#
_entry.id   608d2473bd13a0b1a162663326b8379d
#
_cell.length_a   1.000
_cell.length_b   1.000
_cell.length_c   1.000
_cell.angle_alpha   90.00
_cell.angle_beta   90.00
_cell.angle_gamma   90.00
#
_symmetry.space_group_name_H-M   'P 1'
#
loop_
_entity.id
_entity.type
_entity.pdbx_description
1 polymer ?
#
loop_
_entity_poly.entity_id
_entity_poly.type
_entity_poly.pdbx_seq_one_letter_code
_entity_poly.pdbx_strand_id
1 'polypeptide(L)'
;MPNGDKPVTYSIATLLTRNLLDVFGENDPARRRAAIDELWHEDGVFYDPGKGAYRGRDEIDRVAAAIKAIHPDFQYQPIAEPEESGNGGRVKWVAGRPGEPPVYAGTDFIIARDGRIAAVYLFFVKLP
;
A
#
# COMPACT_ATOMS: atom_id res chain seq x y z
N MET A 1 8.52 -30.82 -9.70
CA MET A 1 7.47 -29.84 -9.74
C MET A 1 8.02 -28.47 -9.35
N PRO A 2 7.91 -27.52 -10.23
CA PRO A 2 8.44 -26.21 -9.92
C PRO A 2 7.70 -25.58 -8.73
N ASN A 3 8.48 -24.97 -7.87
CA ASN A 3 7.91 -24.26 -6.72
C ASN A 3 7.08 -23.04 -7.13
N GLY A 4 7.24 -22.58 -8.38
CA GLY A 4 6.48 -21.45 -8.88
C GLY A 4 4.99 -21.66 -8.94
N ASP A 5 4.52 -22.91 -8.85
CA ASP A 5 3.08 -23.21 -8.84
C ASP A 5 2.45 -22.94 -7.49
N LYS A 6 3.25 -22.76 -6.44
CA LYS A 6 2.74 -22.45 -5.12
C LYS A 6 2.63 -20.95 -4.94
N PRO A 7 1.49 -20.45 -4.44
CA PRO A 7 1.40 -19.02 -4.14
C PRO A 7 2.43 -18.65 -3.08
N VAL A 8 3.07 -17.52 -3.28
CA VAL A 8 3.94 -16.95 -2.26
C VAL A 8 3.07 -16.34 -1.18
N THR A 9 3.33 -16.71 0.08
CA THR A 9 2.62 -16.17 1.23
C THR A 9 3.52 -15.19 1.95
N TYR A 10 3.09 -13.93 2.01
CA TYR A 10 3.82 -12.88 2.71
C TYR A 10 3.25 -12.68 4.11
N SER A 11 4.09 -12.26 5.04
CA SER A 11 3.62 -11.80 6.34
C SER A 11 2.82 -10.50 6.15
N ILE A 12 1.95 -10.20 7.11
CA ILE A 12 1.20 -8.94 7.10
C ILE A 12 2.15 -7.74 7.13
N ALA A 13 3.23 -7.82 7.90
CA ALA A 13 4.25 -6.77 7.93
C ALA A 13 4.86 -6.52 6.56
N THR A 14 5.18 -7.58 5.81
CA THR A 14 5.72 -7.46 4.46
C THR A 14 4.68 -6.87 3.51
N LEU A 15 3.44 -7.31 3.57
CA LEU A 15 2.37 -6.78 2.74
C LEU A 15 2.19 -5.27 2.98
N LEU A 16 2.18 -4.86 4.25
CA LEU A 16 2.06 -3.44 4.62
C LEU A 16 3.21 -2.61 4.05
N THR A 17 4.43 -3.05 4.27
CA THR A 17 5.62 -2.31 3.84
C THR A 17 5.71 -2.24 2.32
N ARG A 18 5.52 -3.36 1.65
CA ARG A 18 5.62 -3.41 0.20
C ARG A 18 4.49 -2.66 -0.49
N ASN A 19 3.28 -2.71 0.05
CA ASN A 19 2.18 -1.92 -0.50
C ASN A 19 2.49 -0.42 -0.41
N LEU A 20 3.02 0.02 0.71
CA LEU A 20 3.38 1.41 0.90
C LEU A 20 4.48 1.85 -0.07
N LEU A 21 5.55 1.06 -0.21
CA LEU A 21 6.74 1.47 -0.96
C LEU A 21 6.68 1.09 -2.44
N ASP A 22 6.15 -0.08 -2.76
CA ASP A 22 6.21 -0.63 -4.12
C ASP A 22 4.93 -0.40 -4.92
N VAL A 23 3.83 -0.05 -4.28
CA VAL A 23 2.57 0.29 -4.94
C VAL A 23 2.36 1.80 -4.89
N PHE A 24 2.08 2.35 -3.73
CA PHE A 24 1.75 3.77 -3.58
C PHE A 24 2.98 4.67 -3.70
N GLY A 25 4.15 4.17 -3.37
CA GLY A 25 5.41 4.89 -3.50
C GLY A 25 6.12 4.72 -4.84
N GLU A 26 5.62 3.88 -5.74
CA GLU A 26 6.30 3.54 -6.99
C GLU A 26 5.86 4.44 -8.15
N ASN A 27 6.82 5.07 -8.80
CA ASN A 27 6.55 5.92 -9.97
C ASN A 27 6.43 5.14 -11.28
N ASP A 28 7.15 4.02 -11.40
CA ASP A 28 7.14 3.26 -12.64
C ASP A 28 5.84 2.45 -12.79
N PRO A 29 5.04 2.69 -13.83
CA PRO A 29 3.74 2.02 -13.96
C PRO A 29 3.85 0.49 -14.05
N ALA A 30 4.87 -0.02 -14.74
CA ALA A 30 5.04 -1.47 -14.91
C ALA A 30 5.41 -2.13 -13.58
N ARG A 31 6.33 -1.53 -12.81
CA ARG A 31 6.72 -2.07 -11.51
C ARG A 31 5.57 -1.98 -10.51
N ARG A 32 4.83 -0.88 -10.52
CA ARG A 32 3.65 -0.74 -9.65
C ARG A 32 2.61 -1.81 -9.93
N ARG A 33 2.29 -2.03 -11.21
CA ARG A 33 1.30 -3.06 -11.58
C ARG A 33 1.77 -4.45 -11.19
N ALA A 34 3.05 -4.76 -11.41
CA ALA A 34 3.61 -6.05 -11.00
C ALA A 34 3.48 -6.27 -9.49
N ALA A 35 3.74 -5.24 -8.70
CA ALA A 35 3.56 -5.32 -7.24
C ALA A 35 2.10 -5.53 -6.85
N ILE A 36 1.18 -4.83 -7.50
CA ILE A 36 -0.26 -5.02 -7.23
C ILE A 36 -0.67 -6.45 -7.54
N ASP A 37 -0.26 -6.99 -8.67
CA ASP A 37 -0.61 -8.36 -9.06
C ASP A 37 -0.04 -9.40 -8.10
N GLU A 38 1.10 -9.10 -7.49
CA GLU A 38 1.75 -9.98 -6.53
C GLU A 38 1.12 -9.88 -5.13
N LEU A 39 0.80 -8.68 -4.68
CA LEU A 39 0.45 -8.41 -3.28
C LEU A 39 -1.05 -8.42 -3.00
N TRP A 40 -1.87 -8.07 -3.98
CA TRP A 40 -3.30 -7.85 -3.79
C TRP A 40 -4.14 -9.01 -4.30
N HIS A 41 -5.25 -9.29 -3.61
CA HIS A 41 -6.32 -10.10 -4.18
C HIS A 41 -6.90 -9.39 -5.39
N GLU A 42 -7.40 -10.17 -6.35
CA GLU A 42 -8.02 -9.61 -7.55
C GLU A 42 -9.30 -8.82 -7.24
N ASP A 43 -9.96 -9.11 -6.11
CA ASP A 43 -11.14 -8.39 -5.66
C ASP A 43 -10.86 -7.53 -4.42
N GLY A 44 -9.61 -7.19 -4.17
CA GLY A 44 -9.23 -6.35 -3.05
C GLY A 44 -9.83 -4.96 -3.12
N VAL A 45 -9.97 -4.32 -1.97
CA VAL A 45 -10.60 -3.00 -1.87
C VAL A 45 -9.68 -2.03 -1.15
N PHE A 46 -9.51 -0.85 -1.74
CA PHE A 46 -8.81 0.26 -1.12
C PHE A 46 -9.82 1.31 -0.69
N TYR A 47 -9.84 1.65 0.60
CA TYR A 47 -10.71 2.69 1.17
C TYR A 47 -9.91 3.96 1.40
N ASP A 48 -10.30 5.03 0.69
CA ASP A 48 -9.68 6.35 0.79
C ASP A 48 -10.62 7.26 1.59
N PRO A 49 -10.18 7.84 2.72
CA PRO A 49 -11.06 8.66 3.53
C PRO A 49 -11.60 9.85 2.73
N GLY A 50 -12.91 10.01 2.75
CA GLY A 50 -13.59 11.11 2.07
C GLY A 50 -13.76 10.94 0.57
N LYS A 51 -13.19 9.89 -0.04
CA LYS A 51 -13.31 9.68 -1.49
C LYS A 51 -14.00 8.40 -1.88
N GLY A 52 -14.04 7.40 -0.99
CA GLY A 52 -14.78 6.17 -1.22
C GLY A 52 -13.91 4.95 -1.36
N ALA A 53 -14.43 3.95 -2.05
CA ALA A 53 -13.81 2.65 -2.17
C ALA A 53 -13.45 2.36 -3.63
N TYR A 54 -12.28 1.72 -3.82
CA TYR A 54 -11.78 1.31 -5.14
C TYR A 54 -11.58 -0.19 -5.10
N ARG A 55 -12.31 -0.92 -5.94
CA ARG A 55 -12.29 -2.38 -5.93
C ARG A 55 -11.60 -2.92 -7.16
N GLY A 56 -10.72 -3.90 -6.93
CA GLY A 56 -10.04 -4.63 -7.99
C GLY A 56 -8.72 -4.00 -8.38
N ARG A 57 -7.85 -4.84 -8.97
CA ARG A 57 -6.47 -4.44 -9.27
C ARG A 57 -6.37 -3.28 -10.24
N ASP A 58 -7.25 -3.23 -11.25
CA ASP A 58 -7.22 -2.14 -12.22
C ASP A 58 -7.55 -0.80 -11.57
N GLU A 59 -8.56 -0.76 -10.71
CA GLU A 59 -8.94 0.46 -10.00
C GLU A 59 -7.89 0.87 -8.98
N ILE A 60 -7.30 -0.09 -8.29
CA ILE A 60 -6.23 0.17 -7.32
C ILE A 60 -5.01 0.76 -8.04
N ASP A 61 -4.64 0.20 -9.19
CA ASP A 61 -3.54 0.72 -9.99
C ASP A 61 -3.82 2.16 -10.45
N ARG A 62 -5.03 2.40 -10.92
CA ARG A 62 -5.44 3.73 -11.38
C ARG A 62 -5.37 4.77 -10.24
N VAL A 63 -5.90 4.44 -9.06
CA VAL A 63 -5.91 5.40 -7.95
C VAL A 63 -4.52 5.58 -7.37
N ALA A 64 -3.70 4.54 -7.30
CA ALA A 64 -2.32 4.64 -6.84
C ALA A 64 -1.51 5.57 -7.76
N ALA A 65 -1.69 5.44 -9.07
CA ALA A 65 -1.06 6.32 -10.04
C ALA A 65 -1.50 7.77 -9.87
N ALA A 66 -2.79 7.99 -9.66
CA ALA A 66 -3.36 9.33 -9.48
C ALA A 66 -2.82 9.99 -8.21
N ILE A 67 -2.75 9.25 -7.10
CA ILE A 67 -2.20 9.76 -5.84
C ILE A 67 -0.73 10.13 -6.01
N LYS A 68 0.06 9.24 -6.64
CA LYS A 68 1.49 9.49 -6.85
C LYS A 68 1.73 10.69 -7.76
N ALA A 69 0.84 10.92 -8.71
CA ALA A 69 0.95 12.04 -9.65
C ALA A 69 0.76 13.41 -8.98
N ILE A 70 0.08 13.46 -7.83
CA ILE A 70 -0.11 14.73 -7.11
C ILE A 70 1.25 15.24 -6.60
N HIS A 71 2.08 14.35 -6.08
CA HIS A 71 3.42 14.68 -5.60
C HIS A 71 4.39 13.58 -6.03
N PRO A 72 4.84 13.59 -7.30
CA PRO A 72 5.67 12.49 -7.82
C PRO A 72 7.03 12.35 -7.10
N ASP A 73 7.52 13.42 -6.49
CA ASP A 73 8.78 13.44 -5.76
C ASP A 73 8.64 13.10 -4.26
N PHE A 74 7.43 12.86 -3.78
CA PHE A 74 7.24 12.45 -2.39
C PHE A 74 7.64 10.99 -2.20
N GLN A 75 8.22 10.72 -1.04
CA GLN A 75 8.53 9.37 -0.60
C GLN A 75 7.75 9.06 0.65
N TYR A 76 7.25 7.82 0.74
CA TYR A 76 6.66 7.30 1.96
C TYR A 76 7.76 6.68 2.80
N GLN A 77 7.70 6.93 4.11
CA GLN A 77 8.67 6.38 5.04
C GLN A 77 7.94 5.83 6.26
N PRO A 78 8.04 4.51 6.52
CA PRO A 78 7.53 3.97 7.77
C PRO A 78 8.28 4.61 8.95
N ILE A 79 7.54 4.97 9.99
CA ILE A 79 8.13 5.60 11.18
C ILE A 79 8.14 4.68 12.39
N ALA A 80 7.60 3.48 12.25
CA ALA A 80 7.60 2.46 13.28
C ALA A 80 7.49 1.10 12.62
N GLU A 81 7.82 0.05 13.37
CA GLU A 81 7.63 -1.32 12.89
C GLU A 81 6.15 -1.59 12.64
N PRO A 82 5.79 -2.30 11.57
CA PRO A 82 4.41 -2.72 11.37
C PRO A 82 3.93 -3.58 12.52
N GLU A 83 2.66 -3.41 12.87
CA GLU A 83 2.01 -4.19 13.92
C GLU A 83 1.01 -5.16 13.30
N GLU A 84 0.99 -6.39 13.80
CA GLU A 84 0.09 -7.44 13.29
C GLU A 84 -0.81 -7.92 14.41
N SER A 85 -2.05 -8.26 14.04
CA SER A 85 -3.01 -8.87 14.94
C SER A 85 -4.01 -9.67 14.13
N GLY A 86 -4.05 -10.99 14.33
CA GLY A 86 -4.92 -11.86 13.54
C GLY A 86 -4.62 -11.76 12.06
N ASN A 87 -5.63 -11.50 11.26
CA ASN A 87 -5.49 -11.32 9.81
C ASN A 87 -5.32 -9.84 9.42
N GLY A 88 -5.10 -8.96 10.38
CA GLY A 88 -4.95 -7.53 10.14
C GLY A 88 -3.64 -6.98 10.64
N GLY A 89 -3.33 -5.76 10.24
CA GLY A 89 -2.15 -5.07 10.71
C GLY A 89 -2.13 -3.63 10.24
N ARG A 90 -1.19 -2.88 10.80
CA ARG A 90 -1.07 -1.46 10.47
C ARG A 90 0.39 -1.03 10.42
N VAL A 91 0.65 0.00 9.63
CA VAL A 91 1.95 0.67 9.61
C VAL A 91 1.73 2.17 9.62
N LYS A 92 2.49 2.87 10.45
CA LYS A 92 2.48 4.33 10.50
C LYS A 92 3.58 4.85 9.58
N TRP A 93 3.27 5.91 8.84
CA TRP A 93 4.20 6.46 7.86
C TRP A 93 4.11 7.98 7.80
N VAL A 94 5.15 8.59 7.25
CA VAL A 94 5.16 9.99 6.83
C VAL A 94 5.49 10.06 5.36
N ALA A 95 5.11 11.17 4.71
CA ALA A 95 5.39 11.38 3.30
C ALA A 95 5.81 12.82 3.05
N GLY A 96 6.79 12.99 2.17
CA GLY A 96 7.32 14.28 1.78
C GLY A 96 8.48 14.11 0.83
N ARG A 97 9.13 15.22 0.47
CA ARG A 97 10.32 15.19 -0.37
C ARG A 97 11.51 14.68 0.41
N PRO A 98 12.42 13.93 -0.25
CA PRO A 98 13.64 13.47 0.41
C PRO A 98 14.42 14.65 1.02
N GLY A 99 14.86 14.48 2.27
CA GLY A 99 15.66 15.48 2.95
C GLY A 99 14.91 16.68 3.48
N GLU A 100 13.59 16.73 3.31
CA GLU A 100 12.73 17.81 3.79
C GLU A 100 11.79 17.31 4.89
N PRO A 101 11.25 18.20 5.71
CA PRO A 101 10.25 17.80 6.69
C PRO A 101 9.04 17.16 6.01
N PRO A 102 8.43 16.15 6.63
CA PRO A 102 7.28 15.50 6.03
C PRO A 102 6.07 16.44 5.94
N VAL A 103 5.26 16.23 4.90
CA VAL A 103 4.06 17.02 4.65
C VAL A 103 2.82 16.29 5.14
N TYR A 104 2.81 14.96 5.05
CA TYR A 104 1.68 14.13 5.48
C TYR A 104 2.15 13.08 6.47
N ALA A 105 1.27 12.70 7.36
CA ALA A 105 1.43 11.54 8.23
C ALA A 105 0.18 10.68 8.10
N GLY A 106 0.36 9.37 8.09
CA GLY A 106 -0.77 8.47 7.94
C GLY A 106 -0.55 7.11 8.56
N THR A 107 -1.59 6.31 8.47
CA THR A 107 -1.60 4.91 8.87
C THR A 107 -2.32 4.12 7.80
N ASP A 108 -1.67 3.05 7.34
CA ASP A 108 -2.33 2.04 6.53
C ASP A 108 -2.72 0.88 7.44
N PHE A 109 -3.98 0.50 7.39
CA PHE A 109 -4.49 -0.69 8.06
C PHE A 109 -4.92 -1.67 7.00
N ILE A 110 -4.45 -2.92 7.07
CA ILE A 110 -4.83 -3.93 6.08
C ILE A 110 -5.53 -5.12 6.72
N ILE A 111 -6.36 -5.77 5.91
CA ILE A 111 -6.86 -7.12 6.15
C ILE A 111 -6.24 -7.99 5.06
N ALA A 112 -5.63 -9.10 5.48
CA ALA A 112 -5.05 -10.08 4.56
C ALA A 112 -5.93 -11.32 4.49
N ARG A 113 -5.94 -11.95 3.32
CA ARG A 113 -6.60 -13.23 3.10
C ARG A 113 -5.71 -14.04 2.16
N ASP A 114 -5.40 -15.26 2.59
CA ASP A 114 -4.56 -16.18 1.80
C ASP A 114 -3.19 -15.58 1.42
N GLY A 115 -2.60 -14.82 2.34
CA GLY A 115 -1.29 -14.20 2.12
C GLY A 115 -1.29 -13.03 1.16
N ARG A 116 -2.44 -12.46 0.85
CA ARG A 116 -2.59 -11.30 -0.03
C ARG A 116 -3.48 -10.25 0.61
N ILE A 117 -3.36 -9.03 0.13
CA ILE A 117 -4.16 -7.91 0.66
C ILE A 117 -5.60 -8.03 0.15
N ALA A 118 -6.54 -8.16 1.08
CA ALA A 118 -7.97 -8.14 0.77
C ALA A 118 -8.57 -6.75 0.91
N ALA A 119 -8.04 -5.92 1.81
CA ALA A 119 -8.50 -4.56 2.00
C ALA A 119 -7.39 -3.70 2.58
N VAL A 120 -7.34 -2.44 2.17
CA VAL A 120 -6.54 -1.40 2.81
C VAL A 120 -7.46 -0.28 3.24
N TYR A 121 -7.32 0.14 4.48
CA TYR A 121 -7.99 1.33 5.03
C TYR A 121 -6.92 2.39 5.26
N LEU A 122 -7.03 3.50 4.54
CA LEU A 122 -6.09 4.61 4.63
C LEU A 122 -6.60 5.65 5.61
N PHE A 123 -5.72 6.11 6.49
CA PHE A 123 -5.95 7.26 7.36
C PHE A 123 -4.76 8.20 7.21
N PHE A 124 -5.01 9.50 7.02
CA PHE A 124 -3.90 10.43 6.95
C PHE A 124 -4.33 11.84 7.30
N VAL A 125 -3.34 12.65 7.68
CA VAL A 125 -3.52 14.08 7.93
C VAL A 125 -2.38 14.85 7.25
N LYS A 126 -2.68 16.07 6.83
CA LYS A 126 -1.65 17.01 6.39
C LYS A 126 -1.04 17.66 7.63
N LEU A 127 0.29 17.62 7.70
CA LEU A 127 1.01 18.22 8.82
C LEU A 127 1.04 19.74 8.70
N PRO A 128 1.07 20.46 9.86
CA PRO A 128 1.15 21.93 9.85
C PRO A 128 2.46 22.48 9.32
#